data_d767dc84794fb034eebeab22486850d9
#
_entry.id   d767dc84794fb034eebeab22486850d9
#
_cell.length_a   1.000
_cell.length_b   1.000
_cell.length_c   1.000
_cell.angle_alpha   90.00
_cell.angle_beta   90.00
_cell.angle_gamma   90.00
#
_symmetry.space_group_name_H-M   'P 1'
#
loop_
_entity.id
_entity.type
_entity.pdbx_description
1 polymer ?
#
loop_
_entity_poly.entity_id
_entity_poly.type
_entity_poly.pdbx_seq_one_letter_code
_entity_poly.pdbx_strand_id
1 'polypeptide(L)'
;AIENFYAMDDCMRKILETEYEIDPISDEELFNKTMTHYQTKREEFHQATLMFNAWYACLHEVPSWSHDNVSLSHKFPKSLLNYSIDSPIVASYTILDIEAMYPDAPHIEDDVINIKKTSLSTDLTLNLRGKYEIEFVYKYILFLNKDAGTRSRQYTKKNKNYNFTLDGAVTSMSQYAYIPEDLRHY
;
A
#
# COMPACT_ATOMS: atom_id res chain seq x y z
N ALA A 1 3.28 -5.85 -9.90
CA ALA A 1 1.98 -6.54 -9.85
C ALA A 1 0.88 -5.58 -10.30
N ILE A 2 -0.21 -6.11 -10.87
CA ILE A 2 -1.33 -5.27 -11.35
C ILE A 2 -1.97 -4.48 -10.19
N GLU A 3 -1.95 -5.02 -9.00
CA GLU A 3 -2.48 -4.38 -7.79
C GLU A 3 -1.79 -3.05 -7.46
N ASN A 4 -0.56 -2.84 -7.90
CA ASN A 4 0.18 -1.60 -7.63
C ASN A 4 -0.50 -0.38 -8.29
N PHE A 5 -1.16 -0.59 -9.44
CA PHE A 5 -1.86 0.49 -10.16
C PHE A 5 -3.06 1.05 -9.38
N TYR A 6 -3.62 0.28 -8.43
CA TYR A 6 -4.72 0.74 -7.58
C TYR A 6 -4.27 1.69 -6.46
N ALA A 7 -2.98 1.68 -6.11
CA ALA A 7 -2.42 2.59 -5.10
C ALA A 7 -1.83 3.87 -5.70
N MET A 8 -1.89 4.05 -7.02
CA MET A 8 -1.42 5.27 -7.67
C MET A 8 -2.30 6.47 -7.36
N ASP A 9 -1.70 7.65 -7.41
CA ASP A 9 -2.36 8.94 -7.15
C ASP A 9 -3.61 9.13 -8.01
N ASP A 10 -3.56 8.76 -9.30
CA ASP A 10 -4.69 8.89 -10.21
C ASP A 10 -5.90 8.06 -9.80
N CYS A 11 -5.68 6.87 -9.22
CA CYS A 11 -6.75 6.06 -8.67
C CYS A 11 -7.40 6.75 -7.46
N MET A 12 -6.59 7.23 -6.51
CA MET A 12 -7.10 7.94 -5.32
C MET A 12 -7.80 9.23 -5.71
N ARG A 13 -7.29 10.00 -6.69
CA ARG A 13 -7.96 11.21 -7.22
C ARG A 13 -9.38 10.89 -7.68
N LYS A 14 -9.54 9.88 -8.53
CA LYS A 14 -10.86 9.45 -9.02
C LYS A 14 -11.80 9.01 -7.90
N ILE A 15 -11.28 8.30 -6.89
CA ILE A 15 -12.07 7.90 -5.71
C ILE A 15 -12.55 9.14 -4.94
N LEU A 16 -11.69 10.14 -4.72
CA LEU A 16 -12.08 11.39 -4.05
C LEU A 16 -13.17 12.13 -4.82
N GLU A 17 -13.04 12.26 -6.14
CA GLU A 17 -14.00 12.93 -7.00
C GLU A 17 -15.35 12.18 -7.03
N THR A 18 -15.31 10.86 -7.21
CA THR A 18 -16.52 10.05 -7.48
C THR A 18 -17.21 9.62 -6.19
N GLU A 19 -16.47 9.08 -5.23
CA GLU A 19 -17.05 8.47 -4.03
C GLU A 19 -17.24 9.47 -2.89
N TYR A 20 -16.32 10.44 -2.75
CA TYR A 20 -16.40 11.47 -1.70
C TYR A 20 -16.90 12.81 -2.24
N GLU A 21 -17.11 12.94 -3.55
CA GLU A 21 -17.61 14.15 -4.22
C GLU A 21 -16.75 15.39 -3.89
N ILE A 22 -15.43 15.20 -3.79
CA ILE A 22 -14.46 16.27 -3.57
C ILE A 22 -13.89 16.66 -4.93
N ASP A 23 -14.34 17.77 -5.47
CA ASP A 23 -13.95 18.23 -6.80
C ASP A 23 -12.61 18.98 -6.75
N PRO A 24 -11.62 18.65 -7.63
CA PRO A 24 -10.30 19.26 -7.60
C PRO A 24 -10.27 20.76 -7.91
N ILE A 25 -11.35 21.32 -8.47
CA ILE A 25 -11.46 22.75 -8.80
C ILE A 25 -12.26 23.50 -7.73
N SER A 26 -13.47 23.04 -7.44
CA SER A 26 -14.35 23.73 -6.49
C SER A 26 -14.00 23.47 -5.02
N ASP A 27 -13.32 22.36 -4.71
CA ASP A 27 -12.87 21.98 -3.37
C ASP A 27 -11.31 21.92 -3.29
N GLU A 28 -10.60 22.74 -4.06
CA GLU A 28 -9.15 22.65 -4.31
C GLU A 28 -8.32 22.48 -3.03
N GLU A 29 -8.57 23.30 -2.01
CA GLU A 29 -7.81 23.22 -0.74
C GLU A 29 -8.00 21.88 -0.04
N LEU A 30 -9.24 21.39 0.06
CA LEU A 30 -9.56 20.10 0.68
C LEU A 30 -8.99 18.94 -0.14
N PHE A 31 -9.16 19.01 -1.47
CA PHE A 31 -8.65 18.01 -2.40
C PHE A 31 -7.12 17.85 -2.26
N ASN A 32 -6.39 18.97 -2.34
CA ASN A 32 -4.94 18.98 -2.23
C ASN A 32 -4.46 18.52 -0.85
N LYS A 33 -5.13 18.94 0.22
CA LYS A 33 -4.83 18.49 1.59
C LYS A 33 -4.99 16.97 1.71
N THR A 34 -6.08 16.41 1.19
CA THR A 34 -6.37 14.98 1.28
C THR A 34 -5.40 14.16 0.43
N MET A 35 -5.08 14.62 -0.78
CA MET A 35 -4.08 13.98 -1.64
C MET A 35 -2.68 14.01 -1.02
N THR A 36 -2.25 15.14 -0.47
CA THR A 36 -0.96 15.26 0.21
C THR A 36 -0.88 14.29 1.41
N HIS A 37 -1.96 14.19 2.20
CA HIS A 37 -2.02 13.24 3.30
C HIS A 37 -1.94 11.78 2.82
N TYR A 38 -2.65 11.44 1.73
CA TYR A 38 -2.56 10.11 1.11
C TYR A 38 -1.13 9.78 0.70
N GLN A 39 -0.48 10.67 -0.04
CA GLN A 39 0.89 10.50 -0.52
C GLN A 39 1.89 10.33 0.62
N THR A 40 1.78 11.17 1.66
CA THR A 40 2.62 11.08 2.85
C THR A 40 2.45 9.73 3.55
N LYS A 41 1.21 9.28 3.76
CA LYS A 41 0.92 8.00 4.42
C LYS A 41 1.36 6.81 3.59
N ARG A 42 1.25 6.88 2.27
CA ARG A 42 1.75 5.85 1.37
C ARG A 42 3.27 5.76 1.43
N GLU A 43 3.97 6.89 1.40
CA GLU A 43 5.43 6.91 1.53
C GLU A 43 5.89 6.33 2.89
N GLU A 44 5.25 6.72 4.00
CA GLU A 44 5.51 6.13 5.32
C GLU A 44 5.32 4.59 5.29
N PHE A 45 4.25 4.11 4.66
CA PHE A 45 3.97 2.68 4.52
C PHE A 45 5.01 1.97 3.65
N HIS A 46 5.40 2.57 2.53
CA HIS A 46 6.46 2.04 1.66
C HIS A 46 7.77 1.87 2.42
N GLN A 47 8.21 2.91 3.13
CA GLN A 47 9.44 2.87 3.92
C GLN A 47 9.35 1.83 5.05
N ALA A 48 8.21 1.73 5.72
CA ALA A 48 7.99 0.78 6.79
C ALA A 48 7.95 -0.69 6.31
N THR A 49 7.59 -0.95 5.05
CA THR A 49 7.49 -2.31 4.50
C THR A 49 8.67 -2.71 3.61
N LEU A 50 9.54 -1.75 3.26
CA LEU A 50 10.63 -1.93 2.30
C LEU A 50 11.57 -3.08 2.67
N MET A 51 11.97 -3.20 3.93
CA MET A 51 12.87 -4.25 4.38
C MET A 51 12.29 -5.66 4.17
N PHE A 52 11.02 -5.85 4.51
CA PHE A 52 10.34 -7.12 4.29
C PHE A 52 10.21 -7.45 2.80
N ASN A 53 9.85 -6.47 1.97
CA ASN A 53 9.76 -6.65 0.52
C ASN A 53 11.12 -6.98 -0.09
N ALA A 54 12.21 -6.35 0.39
CA ALA A 54 13.56 -6.63 -0.08
C ALA A 54 14.00 -8.05 0.31
N TRP A 55 13.81 -8.45 1.56
CA TRP A 55 14.08 -9.81 2.02
C TRP A 55 13.30 -10.84 1.17
N TYR A 56 12.01 -10.64 0.97
CA TYR A 56 11.18 -11.54 0.17
C TYR A 56 11.63 -11.60 -1.30
N ALA A 57 12.04 -10.46 -1.89
CA ALA A 57 12.58 -10.43 -3.24
C ALA A 57 13.90 -11.20 -3.35
N CYS A 58 14.77 -11.14 -2.33
CA CYS A 58 15.99 -11.93 -2.29
C CYS A 58 15.72 -13.44 -2.25
N LEU A 59 14.68 -13.89 -1.54
CA LEU A 59 14.32 -15.31 -1.52
C LEU A 59 14.05 -15.87 -2.91
N HIS A 60 13.44 -15.09 -3.81
CA HIS A 60 13.19 -15.52 -5.19
C HIS A 60 14.45 -15.72 -6.03
N GLU A 61 15.59 -15.20 -5.58
CA GLU A 61 16.88 -15.34 -6.26
C GLU A 61 17.70 -16.53 -5.71
N VAL A 62 17.22 -17.19 -4.65
CA VAL A 62 17.87 -18.39 -4.09
C VAL A 62 17.49 -19.63 -4.92
N PRO A 63 18.45 -20.31 -5.58
CA PRO A 63 18.15 -21.40 -6.53
C PRO A 63 17.40 -22.60 -5.94
N SER A 64 17.57 -22.86 -4.63
CA SER A 64 16.91 -23.95 -3.91
C SER A 64 15.55 -23.56 -3.31
N TRP A 65 15.12 -22.32 -3.49
CA TRP A 65 13.91 -21.80 -2.92
C TRP A 65 12.69 -22.18 -3.76
N SER A 66 11.67 -22.77 -3.14
CA SER A 66 10.37 -22.99 -3.74
C SER A 66 9.33 -22.05 -3.11
N HIS A 67 8.49 -21.42 -3.94
CA HIS A 67 7.37 -20.58 -3.50
C HIS A 67 6.41 -21.27 -2.53
N ASP A 68 6.38 -22.60 -2.54
CA ASP A 68 5.51 -23.40 -1.68
C ASP A 68 5.97 -23.37 -0.21
N ASN A 69 7.21 -22.97 0.06
CA ASN A 69 7.80 -22.98 1.40
C ASN A 69 7.40 -21.80 2.27
N VAL A 70 7.00 -20.64 1.68
CA VAL A 70 6.49 -19.48 2.40
C VAL A 70 5.21 -18.97 1.78
N SER A 71 4.08 -19.23 2.43
CA SER A 71 2.79 -18.66 2.05
C SER A 71 2.63 -17.26 2.64
N LEU A 72 2.77 -16.25 1.80
CA LEU A 72 2.49 -14.87 2.21
C LEU A 72 0.99 -14.56 2.18
N SER A 73 0.50 -14.00 3.27
CA SER A 73 -0.85 -13.44 3.37
C SER A 73 -1.08 -12.29 2.37
N HIS A 74 -2.35 -11.97 2.11
CA HIS A 74 -2.76 -10.76 1.38
C HIS A 74 -2.59 -9.49 2.24
N LYS A 75 -2.35 -9.64 3.54
CA LYS A 75 -2.11 -8.55 4.49
C LYS A 75 -0.67 -8.59 4.96
N PHE A 76 -0.11 -7.42 5.21
CA PHE A 76 1.19 -7.33 5.84
C PHE A 76 1.13 -7.99 7.24
N PRO A 77 2.18 -8.74 7.66
CA PRO A 77 2.17 -9.41 8.97
C PRO A 77 2.04 -8.41 10.12
N LYS A 78 0.93 -8.49 10.86
CA LYS A 78 0.66 -7.56 11.99
C LYS A 78 1.67 -7.68 13.13
N SER A 79 2.32 -8.82 13.29
CA SER A 79 3.40 -9.02 14.26
C SER A 79 4.66 -8.21 13.93
N LEU A 80 4.89 -7.92 12.64
CA LEU A 80 5.98 -7.06 12.20
C LEU A 80 5.55 -5.59 12.17
N LEU A 81 4.39 -5.29 11.60
CA LEU A 81 3.89 -3.93 11.46
C LEU A 81 2.37 -3.88 11.68
N ASN A 82 1.97 -3.36 12.83
CA ASN A 82 0.56 -3.03 13.10
C ASN A 82 0.39 -1.51 13.02
N TYR A 83 -0.14 -1.02 11.89
CA TYR A 83 -0.22 0.40 11.61
C TYR A 83 -1.66 0.92 11.48
N SER A 84 -1.82 2.21 11.76
CA SER A 84 -3.04 2.99 11.54
C SER A 84 -2.72 4.23 10.69
N ILE A 85 -3.66 4.68 9.88
CA ILE A 85 -3.54 5.92 9.09
C ILE A 85 -3.59 7.17 9.99
N ASP A 86 -4.22 7.07 11.16
CA ASP A 86 -4.34 8.17 12.15
C ASP A 86 -2.99 8.56 12.80
N SER A 87 -1.94 7.76 12.63
CA SER A 87 -0.62 7.96 13.25
C SER A 87 0.51 7.74 12.24
N PRO A 88 1.76 8.20 12.53
CA PRO A 88 2.91 7.88 11.70
C PRO A 88 3.11 6.36 11.55
N ILE A 89 3.41 5.91 10.32
CA ILE A 89 3.67 4.51 10.02
C ILE A 89 5.18 4.31 10.02
N VAL A 90 5.69 3.68 11.09
CA VAL A 90 7.13 3.48 11.29
C VAL A 90 7.40 2.01 11.55
N ALA A 91 8.38 1.43 10.85
CA ALA A 91 8.86 0.08 11.10
C ALA A 91 9.55 -0.01 12.46
N SER A 92 9.20 -1.04 13.22
CA SER A 92 9.86 -1.38 14.49
C SER A 92 10.45 -2.78 14.51
N TYR A 93 10.41 -3.49 13.37
CA TYR A 93 10.91 -4.86 13.22
C TYR A 93 12.30 -4.87 12.53
N THR A 94 13.00 -5.96 12.71
CA THR A 94 14.34 -6.24 12.17
C THR A 94 14.32 -7.45 11.23
N ILE A 95 15.44 -7.75 10.56
CA ILE A 95 15.60 -8.99 9.79
C ILE A 95 15.41 -10.21 10.68
N LEU A 96 15.92 -10.18 11.92
CA LEU A 96 15.76 -11.29 12.87
C LEU A 96 14.28 -11.57 13.20
N ASP A 97 13.44 -10.53 13.26
CA ASP A 97 12.01 -10.70 13.48
C ASP A 97 11.32 -11.35 12.27
N ILE A 98 11.79 -11.04 11.05
CA ILE A 98 11.31 -11.68 9.81
C ILE A 98 11.72 -13.15 9.80
N GLU A 99 12.99 -13.45 10.05
CA GLU A 99 13.52 -14.84 10.08
C GLU A 99 12.84 -15.69 11.16
N ALA A 100 12.60 -15.11 12.33
CA ALA A 100 11.86 -15.81 13.39
C ALA A 100 10.42 -16.14 12.99
N MET A 101 9.80 -15.35 12.13
CA MET A 101 8.46 -15.62 11.59
C MET A 101 8.47 -16.69 10.49
N TYR A 102 9.56 -16.82 9.75
CA TYR A 102 9.71 -17.74 8.62
C TYR A 102 10.94 -18.64 8.81
N PRO A 103 10.94 -19.52 9.83
CA PRO A 103 12.12 -20.31 10.22
C PRO A 103 12.58 -21.30 9.14
N ASP A 104 11.69 -21.66 8.20
CA ASP A 104 12.03 -22.54 7.08
C ASP A 104 12.63 -21.79 5.88
N ALA A 105 12.66 -20.44 5.92
CA ALA A 105 13.28 -19.64 4.88
C ALA A 105 14.82 -19.67 5.03
N PRO A 106 15.57 -19.70 3.92
CA PRO A 106 17.02 -19.58 3.99
C PRO A 106 17.42 -18.21 4.55
N HIS A 107 18.52 -18.19 5.32
CA HIS A 107 19.13 -16.95 5.77
C HIS A 107 19.62 -16.13 4.57
N ILE A 108 19.35 -14.83 4.60
CA ILE A 108 19.83 -13.87 3.59
C ILE A 108 20.72 -12.86 4.31
N GLU A 109 21.94 -12.70 3.83
CA GLU A 109 22.90 -11.76 4.38
C GLU A 109 22.39 -10.30 4.32
N ASP A 110 22.67 -9.52 5.36
CA ASP A 110 22.18 -8.14 5.50
C ASP A 110 22.61 -7.22 4.35
N ASP A 111 23.82 -7.42 3.81
CA ASP A 111 24.34 -6.64 2.68
C ASP A 111 23.55 -6.92 1.39
N VAL A 112 23.17 -8.17 1.14
CA VAL A 112 22.31 -8.57 0.01
C VAL A 112 20.94 -7.90 0.12
N ILE A 113 20.33 -7.92 1.33
CA ILE A 113 19.06 -7.25 1.57
C ILE A 113 19.17 -5.74 1.36
N ASN A 114 20.27 -5.11 1.82
CA ASN A 114 20.47 -3.67 1.66
C ASN A 114 20.67 -3.26 0.18
N ILE A 115 21.37 -4.07 -0.61
CA ILE A 115 21.47 -3.88 -2.06
C ILE A 115 20.07 -3.96 -2.70
N LYS A 116 19.28 -4.96 -2.32
CA LYS A 116 17.90 -5.13 -2.83
C LYS A 116 16.99 -3.96 -2.43
N LYS A 117 17.07 -3.47 -1.18
CA LYS A 117 16.36 -2.25 -0.75
C LYS A 117 16.67 -1.06 -1.65
N THR A 118 17.94 -0.84 -1.95
CA THR A 118 18.36 0.25 -2.85
C THR A 118 17.75 0.09 -4.25
N SER A 119 17.76 -1.12 -4.79
CA SER A 119 17.17 -1.42 -6.09
C SER A 119 15.65 -1.18 -6.10
N LEU A 120 14.91 -1.64 -5.06
CA LEU A 120 13.46 -1.43 -4.97
C LEU A 120 13.10 0.04 -4.77
N SER A 121 13.96 0.84 -4.13
CA SER A 121 13.72 2.27 -3.85
C SER A 121 13.68 3.16 -5.09
N THR A 122 14.03 2.64 -6.27
CA THR A 122 13.94 3.40 -7.55
C THR A 122 12.49 3.74 -7.91
N ASP A 123 11.55 2.88 -7.58
CA ASP A 123 10.11 3.10 -7.69
C ASP A 123 9.36 2.20 -6.71
N LEU A 124 9.12 2.71 -5.50
CA LEU A 124 8.48 1.94 -4.44
C LEU A 124 7.06 1.49 -4.81
N THR A 125 6.31 2.34 -5.50
CA THR A 125 4.92 2.02 -5.88
C THR A 125 4.85 0.81 -6.82
N LEU A 126 5.78 0.67 -7.76
CA LEU A 126 5.77 -0.45 -8.71
C LEU A 126 6.52 -1.68 -8.20
N ASN A 127 7.54 -1.48 -7.36
CA ASN A 127 8.46 -2.54 -6.96
C ASN A 127 8.03 -3.30 -5.71
N LEU A 128 7.15 -2.72 -4.87
CA LEU A 128 6.67 -3.40 -3.68
C LEU A 128 5.51 -4.38 -4.01
N ARG A 129 5.19 -5.25 -3.05
CA ARG A 129 4.15 -6.27 -3.23
C ARG A 129 2.76 -5.63 -3.34
N GLY A 130 2.12 -5.73 -4.49
CA GLY A 130 0.84 -5.09 -4.80
C GLY A 130 -0.32 -5.46 -3.85
N LYS A 131 -0.33 -6.68 -3.28
CA LYS A 131 -1.34 -7.07 -2.29
C LYS A 131 -1.28 -6.23 -1.01
N TYR A 132 -0.08 -5.78 -0.63
CA TYR A 132 0.10 -4.88 0.51
C TYR A 132 -0.33 -3.45 0.18
N GLU A 133 -0.14 -3.02 -1.06
CA GLU A 133 -0.67 -1.74 -1.56
C GLU A 133 -2.21 -1.69 -1.46
N ILE A 134 -2.89 -2.77 -1.85
CA ILE A 134 -4.34 -2.88 -1.71
C ILE A 134 -4.77 -2.81 -0.23
N GLU A 135 -4.05 -3.45 0.68
CA GLU A 135 -4.34 -3.34 2.12
C GLU A 135 -4.18 -1.91 2.61
N PHE A 136 -3.12 -1.20 2.17
CA PHE A 136 -2.91 0.20 2.52
C PHE A 136 -4.07 1.07 2.02
N VAL A 137 -4.45 0.96 0.75
CA VAL A 137 -5.58 1.71 0.17
C VAL A 137 -6.88 1.42 0.93
N TYR A 138 -7.14 0.15 1.26
CA TYR A 138 -8.30 -0.23 2.07
C TYR A 138 -8.32 0.49 3.42
N LYS A 139 -7.21 0.50 4.14
CA LYS A 139 -7.11 1.22 5.42
C LYS A 139 -7.27 2.73 5.26
N TYR A 140 -6.76 3.29 4.16
CA TYR A 140 -6.94 4.71 3.87
C TYR A 140 -8.40 5.07 3.59
N ILE A 141 -9.14 4.25 2.84
CA ILE A 141 -10.57 4.41 2.63
C ILE A 141 -11.35 4.31 3.94
N LEU A 142 -11.02 3.36 4.82
CA LEU A 142 -11.62 3.29 6.14
C LEU A 142 -11.37 4.54 6.99
N PHE A 143 -10.18 5.12 6.90
CA PHE A 143 -9.83 6.39 7.53
C PHE A 143 -10.71 7.53 6.98
N LEU A 144 -10.87 7.66 5.66
CA LEU A 144 -11.75 8.67 5.05
C LEU A 144 -13.21 8.47 5.46
N ASN A 145 -13.71 7.24 5.50
CA ASN A 145 -15.07 6.93 5.95
C ASN A 145 -15.29 7.36 7.42
N LYS A 146 -14.29 7.12 8.29
CA LYS A 146 -14.31 7.57 9.67
C LYS A 146 -14.35 9.10 9.76
N ASP A 147 -13.48 9.80 9.01
CA ASP A 147 -13.48 11.27 8.94
C ASP A 147 -14.85 11.80 8.47
N ALA A 148 -15.41 11.22 7.42
CA ALA A 148 -16.73 11.59 6.88
C ALA A 148 -17.87 11.47 7.90
N GLY A 149 -17.77 10.52 8.82
CA GLY A 149 -18.73 10.32 9.91
C GLY A 149 -18.58 11.30 11.07
N THR A 150 -17.49 12.07 11.16
CA THR A 150 -17.25 13.03 12.25
C THR A 150 -17.97 14.37 12.00
N ARG A 151 -18.14 15.18 13.05
CA ARG A 151 -18.62 16.57 12.91
C ARG A 151 -17.52 17.53 12.46
N SER A 152 -16.28 17.27 12.84
CA SER A 152 -15.08 18.06 12.50
C SER A 152 -14.27 17.38 11.41
N ARG A 153 -14.87 17.26 10.22
CA ARG A 153 -14.20 16.64 9.07
C ARG A 153 -12.95 17.43 8.67
N GLN A 154 -11.89 16.69 8.40
CA GLN A 154 -10.61 17.30 8.00
C GLN A 154 -10.20 16.94 6.58
N TYR A 155 -10.64 15.79 6.09
CA TYR A 155 -10.25 15.19 4.81
C TYR A 155 -11.43 14.88 3.89
N THR A 156 -12.66 15.10 4.37
CA THR A 156 -13.90 14.90 3.61
C THR A 156 -14.82 16.08 3.80
N LYS A 157 -15.74 16.33 2.85
CA LYS A 157 -16.67 17.49 2.95
C LYS A 157 -18.06 17.13 3.47
N LYS A 158 -18.49 15.88 3.36
CA LYS A 158 -19.81 15.45 3.77
C LYS A 158 -19.81 13.98 4.27
N ASN A 159 -20.90 13.59 4.91
CA ASN A 159 -21.07 12.22 5.37
C ASN A 159 -21.31 11.30 4.17
N LYS A 160 -20.25 10.82 3.60
CA LYS A 160 -20.20 9.81 2.54
C LYS A 160 -19.43 8.60 3.06
N ASN A 161 -19.90 7.43 2.70
CA ASN A 161 -19.24 6.18 3.07
C ASN A 161 -19.06 5.34 1.80
N TYR A 162 -17.83 5.20 1.35
CA TYR A 162 -17.50 4.31 0.26
C TYR A 162 -17.45 2.87 0.78
N ASN A 163 -18.39 2.03 0.33
CA ASN A 163 -18.44 0.64 0.74
C ASN A 163 -17.36 -0.18 0.00
N PHE A 164 -16.24 -0.35 0.66
CA PHE A 164 -15.06 -1.00 0.11
C PHE A 164 -14.63 -2.15 1.02
N THR A 165 -14.46 -3.34 0.48
CA THR A 165 -13.98 -4.52 1.21
C THR A 165 -12.65 -4.99 0.65
N LEU A 166 -11.78 -5.50 1.51
CA LEU A 166 -10.46 -5.95 1.06
C LEU A 166 -10.56 -7.12 0.06
N ASP A 167 -11.47 -8.05 0.27
CA ASP A 167 -11.66 -9.22 -0.61
C ASP A 167 -12.24 -8.84 -1.99
N GLY A 168 -13.05 -7.77 -2.03
CA GLY A 168 -13.61 -7.22 -3.26
C GLY A 168 -12.82 -6.03 -3.84
N ALA A 169 -11.67 -5.70 -3.27
CA ALA A 169 -10.92 -4.49 -3.58
C ALA A 169 -10.60 -4.34 -5.06
N VAL A 170 -10.03 -5.36 -5.69
CA VAL A 170 -9.65 -5.32 -7.11
C VAL A 170 -10.86 -5.06 -7.99
N THR A 171 -11.98 -5.74 -7.74
CA THR A 171 -13.22 -5.53 -8.49
C THR A 171 -13.78 -4.14 -8.29
N SER A 172 -13.86 -3.67 -7.04
CA SER A 172 -14.42 -2.35 -6.70
C SER A 172 -13.56 -1.20 -7.23
N MET A 173 -12.24 -1.38 -7.31
CA MET A 173 -11.30 -0.36 -7.78
C MET A 173 -11.02 -0.43 -9.28
N SER A 174 -11.48 -1.46 -10.00
CA SER A 174 -11.18 -1.66 -11.42
C SER A 174 -11.56 -0.46 -12.29
N GLN A 175 -12.63 0.24 -11.96
CA GLN A 175 -13.09 1.45 -12.67
C GLN A 175 -12.20 2.68 -12.42
N TYR A 176 -11.37 2.68 -11.36
CA TYR A 176 -10.50 3.79 -10.98
C TYR A 176 -9.05 3.53 -11.33
N ALA A 177 -8.68 2.28 -11.61
CA ALA A 177 -7.30 1.89 -11.87
C ALA A 177 -6.69 2.71 -13.01
N TYR A 178 -5.45 3.13 -12.81
CA TYR A 178 -4.63 3.60 -13.91
C TYR A 178 -4.20 2.40 -14.76
N ILE A 179 -4.54 2.43 -16.05
CA ILE A 179 -4.06 1.44 -17.01
C ILE A 179 -2.98 2.13 -17.84
N PRO A 180 -1.69 1.75 -17.72
CA PRO A 180 -0.62 2.26 -18.56
C PRO A 180 -0.97 2.13 -20.04
N GLU A 181 -0.54 3.10 -20.88
CA GLU A 181 -0.84 3.09 -22.31
C GLU A 181 -0.37 1.82 -22.99
N ASP A 182 0.80 1.31 -22.60
CA ASP A 182 1.37 0.07 -23.13
C ASP A 182 0.50 -1.17 -22.88
N LEU A 183 -0.37 -1.14 -21.88
CA LEU A 183 -1.31 -2.22 -21.55
C LEU A 183 -2.72 -2.00 -22.12
N ARG A 184 -3.01 -0.84 -22.72
CA ARG A 184 -4.34 -0.56 -23.31
C ARG A 184 -4.57 -1.26 -24.65
N HIS A 185 -3.53 -1.81 -25.24
CA HIS A 185 -3.56 -2.44 -26.56
C HIS A 185 -3.47 -3.97 -26.50
N TYR A 186 -3.59 -4.56 -25.31
CA TYR A 186 -3.74 -5.98 -25.08
C TYR A 186 -5.15 -6.26 -24.56
#